data_ac006566f5a729a139378ad450802c7e
#
_entry.id   ac006566f5a729a139378ad450802c7e
#
_cell.length_a   1.000
_cell.length_b   1.000
_cell.length_c   1.000
_cell.angle_alpha   90.00
_cell.angle_beta   90.00
_cell.angle_gamma   90.00
#
_symmetry.space_group_name_H-M   'P 1'
#
loop_
_entity.id
_entity.type
_entity.pdbx_description
1 polymer ?
#
loop_
_entity_poly.entity_id
_entity_poly.type
_entity_poly.pdbx_seq_one_letter_code
_entity_poly.pdbx_strand_id
1 'polypeptide(L)'
;EFENTDAVLLVLKYAEIPFEVIYDEEILRGDLPKYDWLHLHHEDFTGQFGKNLRRTSEADIKAQEAIASRYGFSKVPKMKLAVAKAIKEFCAGGGFLFAMCSGAETFDIALAAEGVDIVDNLDGDGIDPDAQSKLDFDKTFAFYNFKLQLDEYDGMNFSDINSASGRYRGWGENDAYFSLFDFSAKWDVIPAMLVQNHEHLIREFFGQTTAFSKYTVKPSSLVMGTSSNSDRYIYGELGRGQWTFYGGHDPEGRGGGGRRMPTDLNLYPNSPGYRLILNNVLFPSARKKKRKT
;
A
#
# COMPACT_ATOMS: atom_id res chain seq x y z
N GLU A 1 -12.04 16.03 3.80
CA GLU A 1 -12.99 14.91 4.11
C GLU A 1 -12.29 13.61 4.49
N PHE A 2 -11.13 13.26 3.90
CA PHE A 2 -10.39 12.03 4.23
C PHE A 2 -9.81 12.05 5.66
N GLU A 3 -9.47 13.19 6.17
CA GLU A 3 -8.80 13.36 7.47
C GLU A 3 -9.57 12.81 8.69
N ASN A 4 -10.87 12.57 8.55
CA ASN A 4 -11.72 12.09 9.64
C ASN A 4 -12.14 10.63 9.49
N THR A 5 -11.68 9.94 8.44
CA THR A 5 -12.08 8.56 8.15
C THR A 5 -10.90 7.63 7.86
N ASP A 6 -9.71 8.19 7.64
CA ASP A 6 -8.50 7.43 7.41
C ASP A 6 -7.89 6.97 8.74
N ALA A 7 -7.64 5.67 8.89
CA ALA A 7 -7.15 5.08 10.14
C ALA A 7 -5.75 5.59 10.52
N VAL A 8 -4.88 5.84 9.53
CA VAL A 8 -3.51 6.33 9.78
C VAL A 8 -3.54 7.78 10.23
N LEU A 9 -4.30 8.63 9.53
CA LEU A 9 -4.43 10.05 9.90
C LEU A 9 -5.06 10.23 11.28
N LEU A 10 -6.03 9.37 11.62
CA LEU A 10 -6.62 9.37 12.98
C LEU A 10 -5.60 8.99 14.05
N VAL A 11 -4.76 7.98 13.79
CA VAL A 11 -3.68 7.57 14.70
C VAL A 11 -2.66 8.70 14.86
N LEU A 12 -2.25 9.35 13.76
CA LEU A 12 -1.30 10.46 13.80
C LEU A 12 -1.86 11.64 14.64
N LYS A 13 -3.12 12.01 14.41
CA LYS A 13 -3.80 13.05 15.19
C LYS A 13 -3.90 12.68 16.67
N TYR A 14 -4.31 11.46 16.97
CA TYR A 14 -4.44 10.97 18.35
C TYR A 14 -3.10 10.95 19.09
N ALA A 15 -2.03 10.59 18.39
CA ALA A 15 -0.68 10.54 18.96
C ALA A 15 0.05 11.90 18.91
N GLU A 16 -0.61 12.96 18.47
CA GLU A 16 -0.03 14.32 18.32
C GLU A 16 1.22 14.33 17.42
N ILE A 17 1.26 13.46 16.42
CA ILE A 17 2.34 13.38 15.44
C ILE A 17 2.03 14.35 14.28
N PRO A 18 2.89 15.35 14.03
CA PRO A 18 2.66 16.28 12.92
C PRO A 18 2.78 15.57 11.57
N PHE A 19 1.88 15.89 10.65
CA PHE A 19 1.89 15.37 9.29
C PHE A 19 1.35 16.40 8.31
N GLU A 20 1.69 16.23 7.05
CA GLU A 20 1.14 16.97 5.92
C GLU A 20 0.54 16.00 4.91
N VAL A 21 -0.55 16.39 4.27
CA VAL A 21 -1.13 15.65 3.15
C VAL A 21 -0.57 16.23 1.87
N ILE A 22 0.11 15.41 1.09
CA ILE A 22 0.70 15.78 -0.19
C ILE A 22 0.13 14.92 -1.30
N TYR A 23 0.19 15.41 -2.52
CA TYR A 23 -0.33 14.75 -3.71
C TYR A 23 0.77 14.60 -4.77
N ASP A 24 0.40 14.09 -5.94
CA ASP A 24 1.32 13.86 -7.05
C ASP A 24 2.16 15.11 -7.41
N GLU A 25 1.55 16.30 -7.34
CA GLU A 25 2.23 17.55 -7.70
C GLU A 25 3.37 17.90 -6.75
N GLU A 26 3.18 17.71 -5.43
CA GLU A 26 4.23 17.92 -4.43
C GLU A 26 5.39 16.96 -4.67
N ILE A 27 5.09 15.70 -4.98
CA ILE A 27 6.10 14.68 -5.26
C ILE A 27 6.87 15.01 -6.54
N LEU A 28 6.16 15.40 -7.61
CA LEU A 28 6.79 15.79 -8.88
C LEU A 28 7.64 17.06 -8.77
N ARG A 29 7.30 17.96 -7.84
CA ARG A 29 8.15 19.14 -7.53
C ARG A 29 9.40 18.77 -6.72
N GLY A 30 9.52 17.55 -6.23
CA GLY A 30 10.66 17.10 -5.46
C GLY A 30 10.58 17.41 -3.96
N ASP A 31 9.38 17.47 -3.40
CA ASP A 31 9.15 17.84 -1.99
C ASP A 31 9.43 16.67 -1.01
N LEU A 32 9.47 15.41 -1.47
CA LEU A 32 9.68 14.22 -0.63
C LEU A 32 10.89 14.28 0.32
N PRO A 33 12.06 14.85 -0.05
CA PRO A 33 13.20 14.93 0.86
C PRO A 33 12.99 15.80 2.12
N LYS A 34 11.86 16.52 2.22
CA LYS A 34 11.48 17.26 3.41
C LYS A 34 10.92 16.36 4.52
N TYR A 35 10.55 15.14 4.19
CA TYR A 35 9.88 14.18 5.06
C TYR A 35 10.77 12.98 5.34
N ASP A 36 10.54 12.34 6.49
CA ASP A 36 11.21 11.11 6.90
C ASP A 36 10.37 9.86 6.62
N TRP A 37 9.06 10.04 6.51
CA TRP A 37 8.06 8.98 6.45
C TRP A 37 6.95 9.34 5.46
N LEU A 38 6.58 8.40 4.61
CA LEU A 38 5.51 8.54 3.63
C LEU A 38 4.50 7.41 3.80
N HIS A 39 3.22 7.77 3.82
CA HIS A 39 2.10 6.83 3.81
C HIS A 39 1.36 6.85 2.48
N LEU A 40 1.12 5.67 1.92
CA LEU A 40 0.27 5.46 0.77
C LEU A 40 -0.94 4.62 1.21
N HIS A 41 -2.14 5.09 0.91
CA HIS A 41 -3.37 4.46 1.36
C HIS A 41 -4.09 3.71 0.23
N HIS A 42 -4.78 4.45 -0.64
CA HIS A 42 -5.65 3.91 -1.70
C HIS A 42 -5.24 4.35 -3.10
N GLU A 43 -4.06 4.87 -3.27
CA GLU A 43 -3.60 5.40 -4.54
C GLU A 43 -3.63 4.31 -5.60
N ASP A 44 -4.00 4.70 -6.82
CA ASP A 44 -3.79 3.93 -8.02
C ASP A 44 -2.62 4.52 -8.80
N PHE A 45 -1.49 3.82 -8.78
CA PHE A 45 -0.30 4.19 -9.54
C PHE A 45 -0.31 3.65 -10.97
N THR A 46 -1.30 2.84 -11.33
CA THR A 46 -1.39 2.26 -12.67
C THR A 46 -2.08 3.16 -13.68
N GLY A 47 -2.92 4.07 -13.19
CA GLY A 47 -3.78 4.90 -14.05
C GLY A 47 -4.96 4.13 -14.67
N GLN A 48 -5.27 2.93 -14.18
CA GLN A 48 -6.39 2.12 -14.64
C GLN A 48 -7.70 2.59 -13.99
N PHE A 49 -8.26 3.69 -14.43
CA PHE A 49 -9.40 4.38 -13.83
C PHE A 49 -10.65 3.54 -13.54
N GLY A 50 -10.83 2.42 -14.24
CA GLY A 50 -11.95 1.49 -14.02
C GLY A 50 -11.75 0.49 -12.90
N LYS A 51 -10.56 0.38 -12.32
CA LYS A 51 -10.14 -0.69 -11.42
C LYS A 51 -10.36 -0.42 -9.92
N ASN A 52 -10.89 0.73 -9.55
CA ASN A 52 -11.18 1.05 -8.16
C ASN A 52 -12.61 0.68 -7.73
N LEU A 53 -12.78 0.31 -6.45
CA LEU A 53 -14.09 0.16 -5.80
C LEU A 53 -15.01 1.36 -6.02
N ARG A 54 -14.42 2.54 -6.14
CA ARG A 54 -15.07 3.77 -6.56
C ARG A 54 -14.54 4.09 -7.95
N ARG A 55 -15.33 3.88 -8.96
CA ARG A 55 -14.99 4.33 -10.30
C ARG A 55 -14.57 5.80 -10.25
N THR A 56 -13.41 6.09 -10.78
CA THR A 56 -12.93 7.47 -10.91
C THR A 56 -13.94 8.26 -11.74
N SER A 57 -14.37 9.40 -11.24
CA SER A 57 -15.32 10.22 -11.96
C SER A 57 -14.66 10.85 -13.19
N GLU A 58 -15.47 11.18 -14.21
CA GLU A 58 -14.94 11.85 -15.41
C GLU A 58 -14.27 13.19 -15.06
N ALA A 59 -14.73 13.88 -14.02
CA ALA A 59 -14.12 15.11 -13.53
C ALA A 59 -12.73 14.86 -12.93
N ASP A 60 -12.58 13.77 -12.17
CA ASP A 60 -11.29 13.39 -11.57
C ASP A 60 -10.30 12.93 -12.64
N ILE A 61 -10.76 12.21 -13.67
CA ILE A 61 -9.92 11.82 -14.82
C ILE A 61 -9.37 13.06 -15.50
N LYS A 62 -10.24 14.02 -15.87
CA LYS A 62 -9.83 15.29 -16.49
C LYS A 62 -8.88 16.10 -15.61
N ALA A 63 -9.08 16.08 -14.30
CA ALA A 63 -8.17 16.74 -13.37
C ALA A 63 -6.77 16.10 -13.39
N GLN A 64 -6.69 14.77 -13.39
CA GLN A 64 -5.42 14.06 -13.47
C GLN A 64 -4.73 14.25 -14.83
N GLU A 65 -5.47 14.23 -15.94
CA GLU A 65 -4.96 14.55 -17.27
C GLU A 65 -4.38 15.97 -17.36
N ALA A 66 -5.06 16.95 -16.74
CA ALA A 66 -4.58 18.33 -16.69
C ALA A 66 -3.27 18.44 -15.87
N ILE A 67 -3.15 17.71 -14.76
CA ILE A 67 -1.91 17.64 -13.98
C ILE A 67 -0.81 16.98 -14.83
N ALA A 68 -1.07 15.83 -15.42
CA ALA A 68 -0.11 15.13 -16.27
C ALA A 68 0.42 16.05 -17.38
N SER A 69 -0.47 16.70 -18.11
CA SER A 69 -0.11 17.66 -19.16
C SER A 69 0.74 18.82 -18.65
N ARG A 70 0.41 19.38 -17.48
CA ARG A 70 1.16 20.48 -16.85
C ARG A 70 2.62 20.10 -16.56
N TYR A 71 2.84 18.87 -16.16
CA TYR A 71 4.18 18.33 -15.88
C TYR A 71 4.84 17.67 -17.08
N GLY A 72 4.27 17.82 -18.29
CA GLY A 72 4.86 17.35 -19.55
C GLY A 72 4.67 15.87 -19.83
N PHE A 73 3.76 15.20 -19.13
CA PHE A 73 3.42 13.82 -19.41
C PHE A 73 2.28 13.72 -20.45
N SER A 74 2.43 12.83 -21.40
CA SER A 74 1.41 12.59 -22.42
C SER A 74 0.19 11.82 -21.94
N LYS A 75 0.32 11.10 -20.79
CA LYS A 75 -0.69 10.23 -20.21
C LYS A 75 -0.56 10.19 -18.68
N VAL A 76 -1.69 9.96 -18.00
CA VAL A 76 -1.71 9.80 -16.54
C VAL A 76 -0.87 8.62 -16.05
N PRO A 77 -0.87 7.43 -16.66
CA PRO A 77 0.00 6.33 -16.24
C PRO A 77 1.49 6.69 -16.24
N LYS A 78 1.94 7.49 -17.20
CA LYS A 78 3.34 7.96 -17.24
C LYS A 78 3.66 8.92 -16.10
N MET A 79 2.72 9.79 -15.76
CA MET A 79 2.84 10.66 -14.59
C MET A 79 2.89 9.84 -13.30
N LYS A 80 1.95 8.90 -13.13
CA LYS A 80 1.90 8.03 -11.95
C LYS A 80 3.17 7.17 -11.79
N LEU A 81 3.73 6.67 -12.89
CA LEU A 81 5.03 5.99 -12.85
C LEU A 81 6.16 6.93 -12.39
N ALA A 82 6.17 8.18 -12.84
CA ALA A 82 7.18 9.15 -12.39
C ALA A 82 7.05 9.42 -10.89
N VAL A 83 5.82 9.54 -10.38
CA VAL A 83 5.54 9.64 -8.94
C VAL A 83 6.04 8.40 -8.19
N ALA A 84 5.71 7.20 -8.67
CA ALA A 84 6.17 5.95 -8.05
C ALA A 84 7.71 5.83 -8.03
N LYS A 85 8.38 6.27 -9.10
CA LYS A 85 9.86 6.31 -9.16
C LYS A 85 10.44 7.31 -8.17
N ALA A 86 9.86 8.49 -8.01
CA ALA A 86 10.29 9.47 -7.01
C ALA A 86 10.13 8.93 -5.59
N ILE A 87 9.05 8.21 -5.30
CA ILE A 87 8.83 7.52 -4.02
C ILE A 87 9.88 6.42 -3.81
N LYS A 88 10.20 5.66 -4.85
CA LYS A 88 11.26 4.65 -4.78
C LYS A 88 12.62 5.26 -4.45
N GLU A 89 12.98 6.38 -5.07
CA GLU A 89 14.21 7.11 -4.79
C GLU A 89 14.24 7.68 -3.37
N PHE A 90 13.11 8.24 -2.89
CA PHE A 90 12.96 8.68 -1.51
C PHE A 90 13.25 7.54 -0.52
N CYS A 91 12.65 6.37 -0.73
CA CYS A 91 12.91 5.21 0.11
C CYS A 91 14.38 4.78 0.02
N ALA A 92 14.95 4.62 -1.19
CA ALA A 92 16.34 4.25 -1.38
C ALA A 92 17.32 5.25 -0.74
N GLY A 93 16.94 6.52 -0.69
CA GLY A 93 17.68 7.61 -0.05
C GLY A 93 17.69 7.57 1.47
N GLY A 94 16.83 6.79 2.11
CA GLY A 94 16.75 6.64 3.57
C GLY A 94 15.36 6.91 4.16
N GLY A 95 14.38 7.28 3.34
CA GLY A 95 13.00 7.48 3.77
C GLY A 95 12.32 6.16 4.15
N PHE A 96 11.26 6.25 4.93
CA PHE A 96 10.42 5.11 5.27
C PHE A 96 9.12 5.16 4.47
N LEU A 97 8.79 4.06 3.77
CA LEU A 97 7.55 3.92 3.03
C LEU A 97 6.60 2.97 3.75
N PHE A 98 5.40 3.45 4.06
CA PHE A 98 4.31 2.65 4.60
C PHE A 98 3.13 2.65 3.63
N ALA A 99 2.91 1.54 2.93
CA ALA A 99 1.82 1.41 1.97
C ALA A 99 0.76 0.43 2.45
N MET A 100 -0.51 0.76 2.19
CA MET A 100 -1.66 -0.05 2.58
C MET A 100 -2.56 -0.31 1.37
N CYS A 101 -3.32 -1.41 1.44
CA CYS A 101 -4.40 -1.71 0.51
C CYS A 101 -3.95 -1.67 -0.97
N SER A 102 -4.75 -1.06 -1.85
CA SER A 102 -4.43 -0.91 -3.28
C SER A 102 -3.16 -0.08 -3.52
N GLY A 103 -2.81 0.84 -2.62
CA GLY A 103 -1.56 1.60 -2.71
C GLY A 103 -0.33 0.70 -2.73
N ALA A 104 -0.31 -0.39 -1.96
CA ALA A 104 0.80 -1.35 -1.97
C ALA A 104 0.87 -2.15 -3.28
N GLU A 105 -0.28 -2.63 -3.78
CA GLU A 105 -0.35 -3.44 -5.00
C GLU A 105 -0.03 -2.61 -6.25
N THR A 106 -0.74 -1.49 -6.44
CA THR A 106 -0.62 -0.67 -7.64
C THR A 106 0.73 0.00 -7.78
N PHE A 107 1.39 0.30 -6.66
CA PHE A 107 2.75 0.85 -6.64
C PHE A 107 3.75 -0.10 -7.32
N ASP A 108 3.76 -1.36 -6.91
CA ASP A 108 4.66 -2.37 -7.50
C ASP A 108 4.26 -2.71 -8.94
N ILE A 109 2.97 -2.73 -9.27
CA ILE A 109 2.50 -2.91 -10.66
C ILE A 109 3.04 -1.80 -11.56
N ALA A 110 2.91 -0.54 -11.15
CA ALA A 110 3.41 0.59 -11.92
C ALA A 110 4.92 0.52 -12.15
N LEU A 111 5.69 0.13 -11.15
CA LEU A 111 7.15 -0.04 -11.27
C LEU A 111 7.51 -1.19 -12.21
N ALA A 112 6.81 -2.33 -12.14
CA ALA A 112 7.04 -3.47 -13.02
C ALA A 112 6.67 -3.16 -14.48
N ALA A 113 5.65 -2.33 -14.69
CA ALA A 113 5.16 -1.94 -16.01
C ALA A 113 5.92 -0.74 -16.61
N GLU A 114 7.09 -0.38 -16.10
CA GLU A 114 7.87 0.72 -16.69
C GLU A 114 8.18 0.47 -18.16
N GLY A 115 7.63 1.32 -19.03
CA GLY A 115 7.78 1.21 -20.48
C GLY A 115 6.78 0.25 -21.15
N VAL A 116 5.81 -0.25 -20.41
CA VAL A 116 4.75 -1.14 -20.90
C VAL A 116 3.39 -0.48 -20.68
N ASP A 117 2.57 -0.38 -21.70
CA ASP A 117 1.21 0.12 -21.56
C ASP A 117 0.29 -1.01 -21.08
N ILE A 118 -0.29 -0.81 -19.89
CA ILE A 118 -1.22 -1.75 -19.25
C ILE A 118 -2.62 -1.16 -19.09
N VAL A 119 -2.86 0.02 -19.64
CA VAL A 119 -4.14 0.73 -19.55
C VAL A 119 -4.92 0.51 -20.83
N ASP A 120 -6.21 0.29 -20.69
CA ASP A 120 -7.11 0.03 -21.79
C ASP A 120 -7.40 1.29 -22.64
N ASN A 121 -8.42 1.20 -23.51
CA ASN A 121 -8.81 2.27 -24.42
C ASN A 121 -9.22 3.60 -23.76
N LEU A 122 -9.30 3.69 -22.43
CA LEU A 122 -9.58 4.94 -21.73
C LEU A 122 -8.49 5.99 -21.99
N ASP A 123 -7.27 5.56 -22.24
CA ASP A 123 -6.15 6.41 -22.67
C ASP A 123 -6.04 6.59 -24.20
N GLY A 124 -6.89 5.93 -24.97
CA GLY A 124 -7.03 6.13 -26.42
C GLY A 124 -6.21 5.21 -27.33
N ASP A 125 -5.33 4.35 -26.80
CA ASP A 125 -4.47 3.48 -27.63
C ASP A 125 -4.42 2.00 -27.22
N GLY A 126 -5.00 1.63 -26.10
CA GLY A 126 -5.11 0.25 -25.64
C GLY A 126 -3.83 -0.35 -25.08
N ILE A 127 -3.97 -1.57 -24.59
CA ILE A 127 -2.92 -2.29 -23.87
C ILE A 127 -1.85 -2.79 -24.85
N ASP A 128 -0.59 -2.72 -24.46
CA ASP A 128 0.52 -3.30 -25.23
C ASP A 128 0.31 -4.80 -25.48
N PRO A 129 0.54 -5.29 -26.72
CA PRO A 129 0.61 -6.72 -26.97
C PRO A 129 1.64 -7.39 -26.06
N ASP A 130 1.27 -8.52 -25.46
CA ASP A 130 2.13 -9.28 -24.54
C ASP A 130 2.62 -8.49 -23.29
N ALA A 131 1.84 -7.49 -22.84
CA ALA A 131 2.18 -6.66 -21.68
C ALA A 131 2.67 -7.49 -20.48
N GLN A 132 1.98 -8.59 -20.17
CA GLN A 132 2.36 -9.50 -19.07
C GLN A 132 3.80 -9.99 -19.18
N SER A 133 4.28 -10.33 -20.36
CA SER A 133 5.62 -10.87 -20.57
C SER A 133 6.74 -9.83 -20.53
N LYS A 134 6.36 -8.55 -20.59
CA LYS A 134 7.29 -7.41 -20.59
C LYS A 134 7.51 -6.83 -19.19
N LEU A 135 6.80 -7.32 -18.16
CA LEU A 135 6.96 -6.82 -16.80
C LEU A 135 8.36 -7.09 -16.26
N ASP A 136 8.94 -6.09 -15.62
CA ASP A 136 10.25 -6.17 -14.96
C ASP A 136 10.09 -6.22 -13.43
N PHE A 137 10.08 -7.42 -12.87
CA PHE A 137 9.90 -7.62 -11.44
C PHE A 137 11.12 -7.21 -10.59
N ASP A 138 12.28 -6.96 -11.20
CA ASP A 138 13.45 -6.44 -10.46
C ASP A 138 13.24 -4.99 -10.01
N LYS A 139 12.31 -4.29 -10.62
CA LYS A 139 11.95 -2.91 -10.26
C LYS A 139 11.03 -2.79 -9.05
N THR A 140 10.30 -3.86 -8.70
CA THR A 140 9.31 -3.87 -7.63
C THR A 140 9.93 -3.96 -6.24
N PHE A 141 9.16 -3.58 -5.23
CA PHE A 141 9.56 -3.70 -3.83
C PHE A 141 9.28 -5.09 -3.28
N ALA A 142 8.01 -5.47 -3.26
CA ALA A 142 7.49 -6.59 -2.52
C ALA A 142 7.10 -7.78 -3.39
N PHE A 143 6.64 -7.53 -4.62
CA PHE A 143 5.97 -8.54 -5.41
C PHE A 143 6.72 -8.91 -6.68
N TYR A 144 6.56 -10.18 -7.09
CA TYR A 144 7.15 -10.72 -8.31
C TYR A 144 6.25 -11.81 -8.91
N ASN A 145 6.45 -12.13 -10.18
CA ASN A 145 5.74 -13.19 -10.90
C ASN A 145 4.20 -13.08 -10.84
N PHE A 146 3.67 -11.93 -10.49
CA PHE A 146 2.22 -11.72 -10.49
C PHE A 146 1.68 -11.62 -11.91
N LYS A 147 0.40 -11.95 -12.04
CA LYS A 147 -0.35 -11.84 -13.30
C LYS A 147 -1.27 -10.63 -13.23
N LEU A 148 -1.16 -9.77 -14.24
CA LEU A 148 -2.07 -8.64 -14.37
C LEU A 148 -3.48 -9.12 -14.69
N GLN A 149 -4.46 -8.46 -14.09
CA GLN A 149 -5.85 -8.56 -14.50
C GLN A 149 -6.14 -7.37 -15.42
N LEU A 150 -6.20 -7.64 -16.73
CA LEU A 150 -6.35 -6.62 -17.75
C LEU A 150 -7.80 -6.50 -18.27
N ASP A 151 -8.72 -7.30 -17.74
CA ASP A 151 -10.14 -7.23 -18.11
C ASP A 151 -10.76 -5.95 -17.53
N GLU A 152 -11.19 -5.06 -18.40
CA GLU A 152 -11.84 -3.80 -18.04
C GLU A 152 -13.18 -4.00 -17.30
N TYR A 153 -13.81 -5.15 -17.47
CA TYR A 153 -15.06 -5.50 -16.78
C TYR A 153 -14.85 -6.01 -15.36
N ASP A 154 -13.64 -6.45 -15.00
CA ASP A 154 -13.26 -6.72 -13.61
C ASP A 154 -12.74 -5.44 -12.94
N GLY A 155 -13.65 -4.54 -12.62
CA GLY A 155 -13.34 -3.23 -12.03
C GLY A 155 -12.75 -3.27 -10.61
N MET A 156 -12.40 -4.45 -10.08
CA MET A 156 -11.95 -4.59 -8.69
C MET A 156 -10.55 -5.18 -8.55
N ASN A 157 -10.02 -5.76 -9.62
CA ASN A 157 -8.78 -6.51 -9.57
C ASN A 157 -7.71 -5.87 -10.44
N PHE A 158 -6.55 -5.58 -9.85
CA PHE A 158 -5.36 -5.17 -10.62
C PHE A 158 -4.53 -6.38 -11.05
N SER A 159 -4.42 -7.38 -10.17
CA SER A 159 -3.59 -8.56 -10.38
C SER A 159 -3.97 -9.72 -9.44
N ASP A 160 -3.24 -10.83 -9.52
CA ASP A 160 -3.30 -11.95 -8.57
C ASP A 160 -2.41 -11.75 -7.32
N ILE A 161 -1.82 -10.58 -7.15
CA ILE A 161 -1.19 -10.19 -5.87
C ILE A 161 -2.24 -10.27 -4.76
N ASN A 162 -3.42 -9.71 -5.02
CA ASN A 162 -4.52 -9.80 -4.08
C ASN A 162 -5.17 -11.17 -4.11
N SER A 163 -4.94 -11.97 -3.08
CA SER A 163 -5.47 -13.32 -2.95
C SER A 163 -6.91 -13.39 -2.42
N ALA A 164 -7.47 -12.29 -1.95
CA ALA A 164 -8.85 -12.26 -1.49
C ALA A 164 -9.81 -12.48 -2.66
N SER A 165 -10.62 -13.53 -2.61
CA SER A 165 -11.50 -13.94 -3.70
C SER A 165 -12.90 -13.34 -3.61
N GLY A 166 -13.48 -12.97 -4.77
CA GLY A 166 -14.89 -12.65 -4.94
C GLY A 166 -15.25 -11.16 -4.86
N ARG A 167 -16.55 -10.88 -5.13
CA ARG A 167 -17.12 -9.52 -5.17
C ARG A 167 -17.03 -8.75 -3.85
N TYR A 168 -16.75 -9.44 -2.75
CA TYR A 168 -16.66 -8.91 -1.39
C TYR A 168 -15.29 -9.25 -0.80
N ARG A 169 -14.23 -8.86 -1.50
CA ARG A 169 -12.86 -9.04 -1.02
C ARG A 169 -12.68 -8.43 0.35
N GLY A 170 -12.12 -9.20 1.27
CA GLY A 170 -11.95 -8.80 2.66
C GLY A 170 -13.17 -9.00 3.55
N TRP A 171 -14.18 -9.75 3.13
CA TRP A 171 -15.39 -10.07 3.90
C TRP A 171 -15.52 -11.56 4.22
N GLY A 172 -14.54 -12.38 3.83
CA GLY A 172 -14.53 -13.79 4.18
C GLY A 172 -14.01 -14.01 5.61
N GLU A 173 -14.61 -14.92 6.37
CA GLU A 173 -14.18 -15.25 7.74
C GLU A 173 -12.68 -15.64 7.80
N ASN A 174 -12.14 -16.24 6.74
CA ASN A 174 -10.75 -16.70 6.68
C ASN A 174 -9.73 -15.54 6.52
N ASP A 175 -10.18 -14.36 6.09
CA ASP A 175 -9.31 -13.19 5.91
C ASP A 175 -9.53 -12.13 7.00
N ALA A 176 -10.46 -12.39 7.94
CA ALA A 176 -10.78 -11.46 9.02
C ALA A 176 -9.68 -11.34 10.08
N TYR A 177 -8.72 -12.24 10.09
CA TYR A 177 -7.65 -12.28 11.07
C TYR A 177 -6.31 -12.60 10.42
N PHE A 178 -5.25 -12.03 10.99
CA PHE A 178 -3.88 -12.47 10.71
C PHE A 178 -3.05 -12.50 11.99
N SER A 179 -2.09 -13.43 12.03
CA SER A 179 -1.19 -13.56 13.15
C SER A 179 0.12 -12.84 12.86
N LEU A 180 0.61 -12.10 13.82
CA LEU A 180 1.96 -11.56 13.80
C LEU A 180 2.97 -12.68 14.06
N PHE A 181 4.16 -12.59 13.47
CA PHE A 181 5.24 -13.53 13.78
C PHE A 181 5.78 -13.31 15.20
N ASP A 182 6.36 -14.36 15.77
CA ASP A 182 6.99 -14.30 17.09
C ASP A 182 8.27 -13.49 17.04
N PHE A 183 8.26 -12.37 17.72
CA PHE A 183 9.39 -11.45 17.78
C PHE A 183 10.26 -11.71 19.00
N SER A 184 11.57 -11.69 18.80
CA SER A 184 12.55 -11.74 19.90
C SER A 184 13.51 -10.56 19.87
N ALA A 185 13.45 -9.70 20.87
CA ALA A 185 14.38 -8.58 21.01
C ALA A 185 15.87 -9.00 21.07
N LYS A 186 16.13 -10.26 21.36
CA LYS A 186 17.49 -10.82 21.45
C LYS A 186 18.02 -11.27 20.11
N TRP A 187 17.19 -11.87 19.26
CA TRP A 187 17.62 -12.60 18.07
C TRP A 187 17.29 -11.86 16.78
N ASP A 188 16.21 -11.08 16.77
CA ASP A 188 15.78 -10.39 15.58
C ASP A 188 16.59 -9.12 15.33
N VAL A 189 17.02 -8.95 14.09
CA VAL A 189 17.82 -7.79 13.66
C VAL A 189 16.94 -6.57 13.36
N ILE A 190 15.66 -6.80 13.11
CA ILE A 190 14.69 -5.73 12.91
C ILE A 190 14.31 -5.09 14.24
N PRO A 191 13.96 -3.80 14.25
CA PRO A 191 13.54 -3.12 15.46
C PRO A 191 12.31 -3.75 16.10
N ALA A 192 12.40 -3.96 17.41
CA ALA A 192 11.37 -4.62 18.21
C ALA A 192 9.98 -4.01 18.06
N MET A 193 9.91 -2.70 17.93
CA MET A 193 8.64 -1.99 17.87
C MET A 193 7.84 -2.27 16.58
N LEU A 194 8.44 -2.85 15.55
CA LEU A 194 7.73 -3.22 14.33
C LEU A 194 6.54 -4.14 14.57
N VAL A 195 6.75 -5.11 15.44
CA VAL A 195 5.77 -6.17 15.72
C VAL A 195 5.40 -6.22 17.19
N GLN A 196 5.95 -5.32 17.98
CA GLN A 196 5.65 -5.24 19.39
C GLN A 196 4.22 -4.73 19.57
N ASN A 197 3.34 -5.64 19.88
CA ASN A 197 1.93 -5.38 20.12
C ASN A 197 1.49 -6.13 21.39
N HIS A 198 0.40 -5.70 22.01
CA HIS A 198 -0.17 -6.40 23.15
C HIS A 198 -0.97 -7.65 22.73
N GLU A 199 -1.32 -7.73 21.47
CA GLU A 199 -2.03 -8.86 20.86
C GLU A 199 -1.22 -9.45 19.72
N HIS A 200 -1.24 -10.77 19.63
CA HIS A 200 -0.60 -11.52 18.57
C HIS A 200 -1.53 -11.69 17.34
N LEU A 201 -2.83 -11.73 17.58
CA LEU A 201 -3.85 -11.89 16.57
C LEU A 201 -4.48 -10.53 16.25
N ILE A 202 -4.32 -10.09 15.01
CA ILE A 202 -4.85 -8.83 14.50
C ILE A 202 -6.14 -9.10 13.75
N ARG A 203 -7.16 -8.31 14.05
CA ARG A 203 -8.48 -8.42 13.42
C ARG A 203 -8.61 -7.45 12.26
N GLU A 204 -9.37 -7.87 11.27
CA GLU A 204 -9.93 -7.08 10.18
C GLU A 204 -8.86 -6.50 9.25
N PHE A 205 -8.68 -5.22 9.09
CA PHE A 205 -7.90 -4.63 8.01
C PHE A 205 -8.45 -4.98 6.62
N PHE A 206 -9.70 -4.59 6.39
CA PHE A 206 -10.34 -4.75 5.11
C PHE A 206 -9.97 -3.64 4.13
N GLY A 207 -10.11 -3.92 2.86
CA GLY A 207 -9.84 -2.98 1.79
C GLY A 207 -9.97 -3.62 0.42
N GLN A 208 -9.64 -2.89 -0.63
CA GLN A 208 -9.67 -3.42 -2.00
C GLN A 208 -8.62 -4.52 -2.18
N THR A 209 -7.39 -4.27 -1.71
CA THR A 209 -6.34 -5.27 -1.63
C THR A 209 -6.15 -5.64 -0.17
N THR A 210 -6.81 -6.72 0.26
CA THR A 210 -6.84 -7.11 1.66
C THR A 210 -5.73 -8.08 2.03
N ALA A 211 -5.32 -8.94 1.11
CA ALA A 211 -4.43 -10.05 1.37
C ALA A 211 -3.49 -10.29 0.19
N PHE A 212 -2.23 -10.55 0.45
CA PHE A 212 -1.23 -10.79 -0.57
C PHE A 212 -1.04 -12.28 -0.81
N SER A 213 -1.04 -12.70 -2.07
CA SER A 213 -0.72 -14.07 -2.45
C SER A 213 0.71 -14.43 -2.04
N LYS A 214 0.88 -15.51 -1.26
CA LYS A 214 2.19 -15.99 -0.84
C LYS A 214 3.15 -16.30 -2.01
N TYR A 215 2.58 -16.61 -3.18
CA TYR A 215 3.35 -16.93 -4.38
C TYR A 215 3.90 -15.69 -5.09
N THR A 216 3.37 -14.51 -4.77
CA THR A 216 3.80 -13.24 -5.37
C THR A 216 4.69 -12.43 -4.47
N VAL A 217 4.84 -12.78 -3.19
CA VAL A 217 5.75 -12.08 -2.27
C VAL A 217 7.19 -12.51 -2.53
N LYS A 218 8.07 -11.55 -2.77
CA LYS A 218 9.50 -11.80 -2.98
C LYS A 218 10.14 -12.52 -1.78
N PRO A 219 10.98 -13.55 -2.00
CA PRO A 219 11.70 -14.22 -0.91
C PRO A 219 12.63 -13.31 -0.11
N SER A 220 13.01 -12.15 -0.65
CA SER A 220 13.80 -11.14 0.06
C SER A 220 13.00 -10.32 1.07
N SER A 221 11.66 -10.39 1.02
CA SER A 221 10.78 -9.72 1.95
C SER A 221 10.63 -10.52 3.24
N LEU A 222 10.53 -9.82 4.37
CA LEU A 222 10.20 -10.45 5.65
C LEU A 222 8.69 -10.42 5.83
N VAL A 223 8.07 -11.59 5.99
CA VAL A 223 6.65 -11.70 6.32
C VAL A 223 6.49 -11.55 7.82
N MET A 224 5.84 -10.48 8.25
CA MET A 224 5.62 -10.14 9.67
C MET A 224 4.20 -10.47 10.14
N GLY A 225 3.25 -10.63 9.22
CA GLY A 225 1.89 -11.01 9.54
C GLY A 225 1.30 -11.87 8.44
N THR A 226 0.67 -12.98 8.82
CA THR A 226 0.15 -13.97 7.87
C THR A 226 -1.21 -14.50 8.31
N SER A 227 -2.06 -14.81 7.36
CA SER A 227 -3.25 -15.64 7.52
C SER A 227 -3.00 -17.03 6.91
N SER A 228 -4.00 -17.93 6.96
CA SER A 228 -3.82 -19.31 6.50
C SER A 228 -3.26 -19.40 5.07
N ASN A 229 -3.77 -18.59 4.14
CA ASN A 229 -3.48 -18.67 2.72
C ASN A 229 -2.80 -17.44 2.13
N SER A 230 -2.58 -16.39 2.92
CA SER A 230 -2.07 -15.10 2.44
C SER A 230 -1.14 -14.44 3.44
N ASP A 231 -0.33 -13.54 2.93
CA ASP A 231 0.46 -12.64 3.74
C ASP A 231 -0.28 -11.29 3.88
N ARG A 232 -0.17 -10.69 5.06
CA ARG A 232 -0.96 -9.50 5.40
C ARG A 232 -0.10 -8.30 5.78
N TYR A 233 1.13 -8.57 6.22
CA TYR A 233 2.07 -7.55 6.63
C TYR A 233 3.48 -7.99 6.28
N ILE A 234 4.13 -7.24 5.41
CA ILE A 234 5.46 -7.54 4.88
C ILE A 234 6.38 -6.34 5.00
N TYR A 235 7.66 -6.63 5.16
CA TYR A 235 8.72 -5.63 5.35
C TYR A 235 9.89 -5.90 4.42
N GLY A 236 10.57 -4.84 4.03
CA GLY A 236 11.83 -4.92 3.32
C GLY A 236 12.68 -3.67 3.45
N GLU A 237 13.84 -3.73 2.84
CA GLU A 237 14.81 -2.64 2.77
C GLU A 237 15.10 -2.30 1.32
N LEU A 238 15.35 -1.03 1.05
CA LEU A 238 15.79 -0.57 -0.25
C LEU A 238 16.83 0.53 -0.06
N GLY A 239 18.06 0.29 -0.51
CA GLY A 239 19.14 1.25 -0.32
C GLY A 239 19.41 1.52 1.17
N ARG A 240 19.19 2.75 1.60
CA ARG A 240 19.31 3.16 3.02
C ARG A 240 17.98 3.19 3.76
N GLY A 241 16.86 3.05 3.05
CA GLY A 241 15.53 3.14 3.60
C GLY A 241 14.87 1.79 3.83
N GLN A 242 13.66 1.86 4.31
CA GLN A 242 12.87 0.70 4.72
C GLN A 242 11.43 0.90 4.28
N TRP A 243 10.70 -0.19 4.13
CA TRP A 243 9.31 -0.14 3.74
C TRP A 243 8.49 -1.25 4.39
N THR A 244 7.21 -0.97 4.57
CA THR A 244 6.22 -1.97 4.99
C THR A 244 4.97 -1.87 4.14
N PHE A 245 4.42 -3.02 3.77
CA PHE A 245 3.18 -3.14 3.03
C PHE A 245 2.16 -3.93 3.84
N TYR A 246 0.95 -3.38 3.92
CA TYR A 246 -0.19 -4.00 4.59
C TYR A 246 -1.29 -4.36 3.61
N GLY A 247 -1.89 -5.52 3.80
CA GLY A 247 -3.17 -5.86 3.21
C GLY A 247 -4.32 -5.24 4.01
N GLY A 248 -5.14 -4.42 3.35
CA GLY A 248 -6.25 -3.71 3.97
C GLY A 248 -5.84 -2.41 4.68
N HIS A 249 -6.82 -1.74 5.33
CA HIS A 249 -6.60 -0.44 5.96
C HIS A 249 -7.52 -0.12 7.16
N ASP A 250 -8.66 -0.80 7.32
CA ASP A 250 -9.61 -0.54 8.41
C ASP A 250 -9.46 -1.59 9.52
N PRO A 251 -8.78 -1.27 10.64
CA PRO A 251 -8.42 -2.28 11.65
C PRO A 251 -9.58 -2.78 12.52
N GLU A 252 -10.62 -1.99 12.73
CA GLU A 252 -11.76 -2.37 13.59
C GLU A 252 -13.03 -2.64 12.80
N GLY A 253 -12.89 -2.82 11.51
CA GLY A 253 -13.96 -3.17 10.63
C GLY A 253 -15.02 -2.10 10.43
N ARG A 254 -16.03 -2.47 9.68
CA ARG A 254 -17.16 -1.60 9.44
C ARG A 254 -18.35 -2.19 10.14
N GLY A 255 -18.92 -1.45 11.06
CA GLY A 255 -20.27 -1.75 11.52
C GLY A 255 -21.13 -2.02 10.29
N GLY A 256 -21.65 -3.25 10.18
CA GLY A 256 -22.45 -3.67 9.02
C GLY A 256 -23.59 -2.72 8.80
N GLY A 257 -23.68 -2.16 7.61
CA GLY A 257 -24.83 -1.35 7.24
C GLY A 257 -24.51 0.00 6.58
N GLY A 258 -23.77 0.03 5.49
CA GLY A 258 -23.89 1.06 4.44
C GLY A 258 -23.61 2.53 4.78
N ARG A 259 -23.52 2.92 6.02
CA ARG A 259 -23.11 4.26 6.48
C ARG A 259 -21.78 4.13 7.20
N ARG A 260 -20.74 4.71 6.62
CA ARG A 260 -19.48 4.90 7.31
C ARG A 260 -19.72 5.81 8.52
N MET A 261 -19.72 5.24 9.71
CA MET A 261 -19.54 6.03 10.92
C MET A 261 -18.10 6.53 10.92
N PRO A 262 -17.87 7.78 11.32
CA PRO A 262 -16.51 8.25 11.57
C PRO A 262 -15.84 7.30 12.57
N THR A 263 -14.61 6.88 12.28
CA THR A 263 -13.84 6.10 13.24
C THR A 263 -13.50 6.97 14.43
N ASP A 264 -13.85 6.51 15.62
CA ASP A 264 -13.48 7.15 16.87
C ASP A 264 -12.53 6.24 17.64
N LEU A 265 -11.26 6.62 17.73
CA LEU A 265 -10.24 5.83 18.43
C LEU A 265 -10.55 5.64 19.91
N ASN A 266 -11.33 6.54 20.53
CA ASN A 266 -11.74 6.39 21.93
C ASN A 266 -12.68 5.20 22.15
N LEU A 267 -13.35 4.72 21.11
CA LEU A 267 -14.15 3.51 21.15
C LEU A 267 -13.30 2.23 21.16
N TYR A 268 -12.02 2.35 20.77
CA TYR A 268 -11.10 1.23 20.55
C TYR A 268 -9.76 1.42 21.28
N PRO A 269 -9.75 1.74 22.58
CA PRO A 269 -8.52 2.12 23.31
C PRO A 269 -7.48 1.00 23.39
N ASN A 270 -7.89 -0.25 23.17
CA ASN A 270 -7.03 -1.42 23.21
C ASN A 270 -6.91 -2.12 21.86
N SER A 271 -7.25 -1.43 20.75
CA SER A 271 -7.18 -2.02 19.42
C SER A 271 -5.75 -2.42 19.06
N PRO A 272 -5.50 -3.71 18.79
CA PRO A 272 -4.19 -4.15 18.30
C PRO A 272 -3.90 -3.60 16.91
N GLY A 273 -4.91 -3.39 16.08
CA GLY A 273 -4.76 -2.87 14.73
C GLY A 273 -4.29 -1.43 14.71
N TYR A 274 -4.91 -0.53 15.48
CA TYR A 274 -4.43 0.85 15.60
C TYR A 274 -3.04 0.91 16.25
N ARG A 275 -2.76 0.05 17.23
CA ARG A 275 -1.43 -0.06 17.80
C ARG A 275 -0.38 -0.46 16.77
N LEU A 276 -0.74 -1.37 15.86
CA LEU A 276 0.14 -1.81 14.80
C LEU A 276 0.46 -0.67 13.81
N ILE A 277 -0.52 0.15 13.46
CA ILE A 277 -0.33 1.37 12.65
C ILE A 277 0.66 2.32 13.37
N LEU A 278 0.44 2.61 14.65
CA LEU A 278 1.34 3.48 15.43
C LEU A 278 2.76 2.92 15.49
N ASN A 279 2.93 1.61 15.61
CA ASN A 279 4.24 0.98 15.58
C ASN A 279 4.98 1.25 14.27
N ASN A 280 4.29 1.31 13.13
CA ASN A 280 4.90 1.66 11.84
C ASN A 280 5.37 3.12 11.77
N VAL A 281 4.66 4.03 12.43
CA VAL A 281 5.09 5.43 12.54
C VAL A 281 6.35 5.56 13.40
N LEU A 282 6.43 4.78 14.46
CA LEU A 282 7.58 4.79 15.37
C LEU A 282 8.80 4.05 14.80
N PHE A 283 8.59 3.19 13.84
CA PHE A 283 9.60 2.30 13.29
C PHE A 283 10.85 3.00 12.74
N PRO A 284 10.76 4.08 11.95
CA PRO A 284 11.95 4.76 11.41
C PRO A 284 12.90 5.28 12.48
N SER A 285 12.39 5.57 13.67
CA SER A 285 13.21 6.04 14.80
C SER A 285 13.96 4.92 15.53
N ALA A 286 13.62 3.66 15.25
CA ALA A 286 14.23 2.51 15.89
C ALA A 286 15.60 2.19 15.28
N ARG A 287 16.62 2.10 16.12
CA ARG A 287 17.98 1.73 15.66
C ARG A 287 18.10 0.22 15.55
N LYS A 288 18.70 -0.27 14.45
CA LYS A 288 19.13 -1.68 14.36
C LYS A 288 20.04 -2.01 15.54
N LYS A 289 19.68 -3.04 16.28
CA LYS A 289 20.55 -3.54 17.36
C LYS A 289 21.58 -4.50 16.79
N LYS A 290 22.84 -4.37 17.22
CA LYS A 290 23.83 -5.42 16.98
C LYS A 290 23.38 -6.67 17.74
N ARG A 291 23.44 -7.84 17.09
CA ARG A 291 23.21 -9.11 17.79
C ARG A 291 24.15 -9.20 18.97
N LYS A 292 23.62 -9.48 20.15
CA LYS A 292 24.45 -9.85 21.27
C LYS A 292 24.93 -11.30 21.03
N THR A 293 26.20 -11.45 20.84
CA THR A 293 26.86 -12.76 20.81
C THR A 293 26.80 -13.42 22.17
#